data_530a68fc4ecfb8f03ff9f7b2e309b45b
#
_entry.id   530a68fc4ecfb8f03ff9f7b2e309b45b
#
_cell.length_a   1.000
_cell.length_b   1.000
_cell.length_c   1.000
_cell.angle_alpha   90.00
_cell.angle_beta   90.00
_cell.angle_gamma   90.00
#
_symmetry.space_group_name_H-M   'P 1'
#
loop_
_entity.id
_entity.type
_entity.pdbx_description
1 polymer ?
#
loop_
_entity_poly.entity_id
_entity_poly.type
_entity_poly.pdbx_seq_one_letter_code
_entity_poly.pdbx_strand_id
1 'polypeptide(L)'
;MNVYEIKSMAERLDGNTYPGRGIVLGVTPDGKKTVAAYFIMGRSVNSRNRVFIQEPDGIRTEAHDPALMKDPHLIIYHPVRELGNGLIVTNGDQTDTIWEFAARGENWEAALRTRMFEDDGPNWTPRISGIQANDGSYKMSILKAADPEGKACARFFWEYPATAGLGHFLHTYVCDGNPVIPTFQGEPERVSIPADIDAFTQELWTNLDENNKISLFVRYTDIATREVEQRIINKHC
;
A
#
# COMPACT_ATOMS: atom_id res chain seq x y z
N MET A 1 -7.94 11.99 23.68
CA MET A 1 -7.39 11.30 22.48
C MET A 1 -5.90 11.62 22.42
N ASN A 2 -5.03 10.61 22.37
CA ASN A 2 -3.59 10.81 22.17
C ASN A 2 -3.29 10.70 20.67
N VAL A 3 -3.03 11.82 20.01
CA VAL A 3 -2.75 11.86 18.57
C VAL A 3 -1.38 11.25 18.18
N TYR A 4 -0.53 10.98 19.17
CA TYR A 4 0.78 10.36 18.99
C TYR A 4 0.79 8.87 19.38
N GLU A 5 -0.39 8.29 19.65
CA GLU A 5 -0.51 6.90 20.03
C GLU A 5 -0.04 5.97 18.90
N ILE A 6 0.90 5.10 19.23
CA ILE A 6 1.41 4.06 18.33
C ILE A 6 0.66 2.77 18.65
N LYS A 7 0.05 2.14 17.66
CA LYS A 7 -0.67 0.87 17.81
C LYS A 7 0.01 -0.21 16.95
N SER A 8 -0.20 -1.47 17.30
CA SER A 8 0.15 -2.58 16.42
C SER A 8 -0.75 -2.60 15.18
N MET A 9 -0.35 -3.31 14.13
CA MET A 9 -1.22 -3.54 12.99
C MET A 9 -2.44 -4.40 13.36
N ALA A 10 -2.28 -5.32 14.31
CA ALA A 10 -3.40 -6.08 14.88
C ALA A 10 -4.48 -5.16 15.46
N GLU A 11 -4.09 -4.16 16.27
CA GLU A 11 -5.03 -3.17 16.84
C GLU A 11 -5.65 -2.24 15.79
N ARG A 12 -4.92 -1.91 14.70
CA ARG A 12 -5.44 -1.07 13.61
C ARG A 12 -6.45 -1.80 12.73
N LEU A 13 -6.26 -3.10 12.57
CA LEU A 13 -7.14 -3.95 11.75
C LEU A 13 -8.30 -4.56 12.55
N ASP A 14 -8.25 -4.52 13.89
CA ASP A 14 -9.28 -5.09 14.74
C ASP A 14 -10.67 -4.50 14.45
N GLY A 15 -11.62 -5.39 14.15
CA GLY A 15 -12.99 -5.02 13.80
C GLY A 15 -13.17 -4.34 12.43
N ASN A 16 -12.10 -4.07 11.68
CA ASN A 16 -12.19 -3.48 10.34
C ASN A 16 -12.18 -4.56 9.26
N THR A 17 -13.34 -4.91 8.76
CA THR A 17 -13.50 -5.98 7.75
C THR A 17 -13.03 -5.57 6.36
N TYR A 18 -12.84 -4.26 6.07
CA TYR A 18 -12.47 -3.81 4.72
C TYR A 18 -11.70 -2.48 4.68
N PRO A 19 -10.45 -2.42 5.10
CA PRO A 19 -9.58 -1.27 4.82
C PRO A 19 -9.20 -1.14 3.33
N GLY A 20 -9.49 -2.15 2.53
CA GLY A 20 -9.27 -2.16 1.08
C GLY A 20 -7.84 -2.52 0.69
N ARG A 21 -7.05 -1.56 0.24
CA ARG A 21 -5.61 -1.69 0.02
C ARG A 21 -4.89 -0.94 1.12
N GLY A 22 -3.80 -1.50 1.61
CA GLY A 22 -3.03 -0.89 2.68
C GLY A 22 -1.54 -0.89 2.41
N ILE A 23 -0.89 0.24 2.72
CA ILE A 23 0.56 0.43 2.67
C ILE A 23 1.05 0.71 4.09
N VAL A 24 2.08 0.00 4.53
CA VAL A 24 2.84 0.33 5.73
C VAL A 24 4.28 0.62 5.32
N LEU A 25 4.80 1.77 5.72
CA LEU A 25 6.22 2.11 5.60
C LEU A 25 6.76 2.48 6.96
N GLY A 26 7.98 2.06 7.27
CA GLY A 26 8.61 2.33 8.56
C GLY A 26 10.03 1.81 8.65
N VAL A 27 10.53 1.76 9.89
CA VAL A 27 11.90 1.31 10.22
C VAL A 27 11.85 0.39 11.44
N THR A 28 12.67 -0.66 11.45
CA THR A 28 12.78 -1.61 12.57
C THR A 28 13.18 -0.93 13.88
N PRO A 29 12.91 -1.56 15.06
CA PRO A 29 13.22 -0.95 16.37
C PRO A 29 14.69 -0.65 16.60
N ASP A 30 15.60 -1.37 15.96
CA ASP A 30 17.05 -1.12 16.02
C ASP A 30 17.53 -0.04 15.01
N GLY A 31 16.62 0.47 14.16
CA GLY A 31 16.93 1.47 13.15
C GLY A 31 17.72 0.96 11.95
N LYS A 32 17.89 -0.35 11.79
CA LYS A 32 18.80 -0.93 10.78
C LYS A 32 18.13 -1.32 9.48
N LYS A 33 16.83 -1.62 9.49
CA LYS A 33 16.13 -2.05 8.29
C LYS A 33 14.96 -1.12 7.98
N THR A 34 14.81 -0.76 6.71
CA THR A 34 13.55 -0.21 6.19
C THR A 34 12.52 -1.32 6.11
N VAL A 35 11.25 -0.96 6.31
CA VAL A 35 10.13 -1.88 6.27
C VAL A 35 9.05 -1.35 5.35
N ALA A 36 8.65 -2.18 4.39
CA ALA A 36 7.51 -1.91 3.53
C ALA A 36 6.56 -3.11 3.55
N ALA A 37 5.27 -2.85 3.72
CA ALA A 37 4.23 -3.86 3.53
C ALA A 37 3.13 -3.32 2.63
N TYR A 38 2.56 -4.19 1.82
CA TYR A 38 1.42 -3.90 0.97
C TYR A 38 0.45 -5.08 0.94
N PHE A 39 -0.82 -4.82 1.16
CA PHE A 39 -1.86 -5.84 1.02
C PHE A 39 -3.01 -5.38 0.14
N ILE A 40 -3.67 -6.36 -0.48
CA ILE A 40 -4.90 -6.16 -1.22
C ILE A 40 -6.03 -6.97 -0.64
N MET A 41 -7.21 -6.36 -0.63
CA MET A 41 -8.48 -7.00 -0.31
C MET A 41 -9.48 -6.78 -1.45
N GLY A 42 -10.53 -7.60 -1.50
CA GLY A 42 -11.57 -7.50 -2.53
C GLY A 42 -12.89 -8.11 -2.09
N ARG A 43 -13.99 -7.52 -2.57
CA ARG A 43 -15.35 -8.00 -2.30
C ARG A 43 -16.01 -8.69 -3.50
N SER A 44 -15.68 -8.25 -4.72
CA SER A 44 -16.22 -8.85 -5.96
C SER A 44 -15.39 -10.05 -6.43
N VAL A 45 -15.97 -10.90 -7.23
CA VAL A 45 -15.28 -12.05 -7.87
C VAL A 45 -14.04 -11.54 -8.65
N ASN A 46 -14.19 -10.49 -9.43
CA ASN A 46 -13.11 -9.91 -10.21
C ASN A 46 -11.98 -9.36 -9.30
N SER A 47 -12.31 -8.63 -8.23
CA SER A 47 -11.31 -8.09 -7.32
C SER A 47 -10.59 -9.17 -6.50
N ARG A 48 -11.25 -10.31 -6.23
CA ARG A 48 -10.66 -11.47 -5.53
C ARG A 48 -9.77 -12.33 -6.41
N ASN A 49 -9.89 -12.21 -7.72
CA ASN A 49 -9.16 -13.00 -8.71
C ASN A 49 -7.76 -12.45 -8.96
N ARG A 50 -6.96 -12.25 -7.90
CA ARG A 50 -5.62 -11.67 -7.98
C ARG A 50 -4.62 -12.43 -7.11
N VAL A 51 -3.37 -12.44 -7.59
CA VAL A 51 -2.20 -12.93 -6.87
C VAL A 51 -1.04 -11.96 -7.07
N PHE A 52 -0.08 -11.95 -6.15
CA PHE A 52 1.21 -11.29 -6.32
C PHE A 52 2.21 -12.26 -6.91
N ILE A 53 2.86 -11.84 -7.99
CA ILE A 53 3.97 -12.53 -8.61
C ILE A 53 5.24 -11.74 -8.38
N GLN A 54 6.30 -12.41 -7.94
CA GLN A 54 7.60 -11.78 -7.76
C GLN A 54 8.23 -11.47 -9.11
N GLU A 55 8.82 -10.28 -9.22
CA GLU A 55 9.63 -9.84 -10.35
C GLU A 55 11.01 -9.38 -9.88
N PRO A 56 12.00 -9.22 -10.79
CA PRO A 56 13.36 -8.84 -10.38
C PRO A 56 13.45 -7.51 -9.64
N ASP A 57 12.56 -6.54 -9.94
CA ASP A 57 12.54 -5.18 -9.38
C ASP A 57 11.34 -4.93 -8.47
N GLY A 58 10.61 -5.98 -8.06
CA GLY A 58 9.45 -5.83 -7.19
C GLY A 58 8.43 -6.94 -7.28
N ILE A 59 7.16 -6.57 -7.37
CA ILE A 59 6.07 -7.52 -7.57
C ILE A 59 5.07 -6.97 -8.60
N ARG A 60 4.37 -7.88 -9.28
CA ARG A 60 3.26 -7.59 -10.17
C ARG A 60 2.00 -8.30 -9.69
N THR A 61 0.84 -7.70 -9.91
CA THR A 61 -0.45 -8.40 -9.76
C THR A 61 -0.76 -9.19 -11.02
N GLU A 62 -1.31 -10.38 -10.84
CA GLU A 62 -1.87 -11.21 -11.92
C GLU A 62 -3.27 -11.71 -11.57
N ALA A 63 -4.02 -12.12 -12.58
CA ALA A 63 -5.24 -12.89 -12.38
C ALA A 63 -4.88 -14.31 -11.93
N HIS A 64 -5.49 -14.77 -10.83
CA HIS A 64 -5.38 -16.18 -10.43
C HIS A 64 -6.01 -17.12 -11.48
N ASP A 65 -7.19 -16.77 -11.98
CA ASP A 65 -7.84 -17.44 -13.09
C ASP A 65 -8.04 -16.45 -14.26
N PRO A 66 -7.26 -16.57 -15.34
CA PRO A 66 -7.39 -15.69 -16.50
C PRO A 66 -8.77 -15.70 -17.15
N ALA A 67 -9.55 -16.79 -17.03
CA ALA A 67 -10.89 -16.88 -17.61
C ALA A 67 -11.91 -15.98 -16.88
N LEU A 68 -11.64 -15.61 -15.63
CA LEU A 68 -12.49 -14.73 -14.82
C LEU A 68 -12.06 -13.26 -14.88
N MET A 69 -11.00 -12.94 -15.63
CA MET A 69 -10.44 -11.58 -15.69
C MET A 69 -11.39 -10.66 -16.46
N LYS A 70 -11.75 -9.54 -15.80
CA LYS A 70 -12.44 -8.39 -16.41
C LYS A 70 -11.59 -7.15 -16.16
N ASP A 71 -11.59 -6.21 -17.11
CA ASP A 71 -10.87 -4.93 -17.01
C ASP A 71 -9.41 -5.07 -16.53
N PRO A 72 -8.53 -5.68 -17.35
CA PRO A 72 -7.15 -5.98 -16.96
C PRO A 72 -6.38 -4.78 -16.39
N HIS A 73 -6.63 -3.57 -16.91
CA HIS A 73 -5.96 -2.34 -16.49
C HIS A 73 -6.26 -1.92 -15.04
N LEU A 74 -7.36 -2.42 -14.43
CA LEU A 74 -7.67 -2.22 -13.02
C LEU A 74 -7.07 -3.29 -12.11
N ILE A 75 -6.59 -4.39 -12.69
CA ILE A 75 -6.15 -5.59 -11.96
C ILE A 75 -4.65 -5.81 -12.11
N ILE A 76 -4.09 -5.62 -13.31
CA ILE A 76 -2.70 -5.90 -13.62
C ILE A 76 -1.89 -4.61 -13.53
N TYR A 77 -1.01 -4.51 -12.53
CA TYR A 77 -0.10 -3.39 -12.31
C TYR A 77 1.06 -3.85 -11.41
N HIS A 78 2.08 -3.01 -11.28
CA HIS A 78 3.19 -3.23 -10.36
C HIS A 78 2.92 -2.50 -9.04
N PRO A 79 2.44 -3.17 -7.99
CA PRO A 79 2.22 -2.50 -6.71
C PRO A 79 3.51 -2.08 -6.02
N VAL A 80 4.62 -2.77 -6.29
CA VAL A 80 5.94 -2.48 -5.74
C VAL A 80 6.99 -2.52 -6.84
N ARG A 81 7.80 -1.46 -6.94
CA ARG A 81 8.97 -1.40 -7.81
C ARG A 81 10.16 -0.73 -7.12
N GLU A 82 11.33 -1.27 -7.40
CA GLU A 82 12.59 -0.62 -6.99
C GLU A 82 12.82 0.66 -7.79
N LEU A 83 13.27 1.69 -7.09
CA LEU A 83 13.62 2.98 -7.65
C LEU A 83 15.04 3.31 -7.19
N GLY A 84 16.06 3.05 -8.03
CA GLY A 84 17.46 3.42 -7.80
C GLY A 84 17.93 3.53 -6.34
N ASN A 85 17.44 4.51 -5.62
CA ASN A 85 17.75 4.78 -4.21
C ASN A 85 16.58 4.51 -3.24
N GLY A 86 15.62 3.67 -3.60
CA GLY A 86 14.47 3.39 -2.75
C GLY A 86 13.46 2.42 -3.34
N LEU A 87 12.26 2.44 -2.79
CA LEU A 87 11.15 1.57 -3.15
C LEU A 87 9.88 2.38 -3.35
N ILE A 88 9.16 2.11 -4.45
CA ILE A 88 7.81 2.62 -4.70
C ILE A 88 6.81 1.55 -4.29
N VAL A 89 5.74 1.94 -3.57
CA VAL A 89 4.62 1.06 -3.20
C VAL A 89 3.31 1.79 -3.49
N THR A 90 2.44 1.22 -4.32
CA THR A 90 1.13 1.82 -4.64
C THR A 90 0.03 0.78 -4.82
N ASN A 91 -1.22 1.24 -4.91
CA ASN A 91 -2.37 0.38 -5.17
C ASN A 91 -2.84 0.36 -6.62
N GLY A 92 -2.04 0.81 -7.57
CA GLY A 92 -2.42 0.86 -8.98
C GLY A 92 -1.28 1.21 -9.93
N ASP A 93 -1.61 1.49 -11.17
CA ASP A 93 -0.68 1.77 -12.27
C ASP A 93 0.12 3.10 -12.11
N GLN A 94 -0.21 3.91 -11.11
CA GLN A 94 0.59 5.09 -10.78
C GLN A 94 2.02 4.75 -10.33
N THR A 95 2.33 3.50 -9.98
CA THR A 95 3.70 3.04 -9.75
C THR A 95 4.58 3.32 -10.97
N ASP A 96 4.11 2.92 -12.14
CA ASP A 96 4.85 3.11 -13.39
C ASP A 96 4.96 4.61 -13.74
N THR A 97 3.91 5.39 -13.49
CA THR A 97 3.96 6.86 -13.64
C THR A 97 5.06 7.47 -12.77
N ILE A 98 5.12 7.09 -11.48
CA ILE A 98 6.16 7.59 -10.56
C ILE A 98 7.55 7.16 -11.05
N TRP A 99 7.70 5.91 -11.46
CA TRP A 99 8.96 5.35 -11.95
C TRP A 99 9.46 6.08 -13.20
N GLU A 100 8.58 6.33 -14.17
CA GLU A 100 8.89 7.06 -15.41
C GLU A 100 9.30 8.51 -15.15
N PHE A 101 8.62 9.22 -14.21
CA PHE A 101 8.98 10.58 -13.83
C PHE A 101 10.35 10.62 -13.14
N ALA A 102 10.61 9.69 -12.25
CA ALA A 102 11.90 9.57 -11.58
C ALA A 102 13.04 9.27 -12.59
N ALA A 103 12.79 8.43 -13.60
CA ALA A 103 13.76 8.15 -14.68
C ALA A 103 14.14 9.41 -15.49
N ARG A 104 13.26 10.44 -15.51
CA ARG A 104 13.51 11.75 -16.13
C ARG A 104 14.08 12.78 -15.16
N GLY A 105 14.35 12.39 -13.90
CA GLY A 105 14.82 13.30 -12.86
C GLY A 105 13.74 14.22 -12.28
N GLU A 106 12.47 13.91 -12.54
CA GLU A 106 11.31 14.61 -11.99
C GLU A 106 10.90 14.03 -10.64
N ASN A 107 10.24 14.84 -9.80
CA ASN A 107 9.80 14.37 -8.49
C ASN A 107 8.46 13.62 -8.56
N TRP A 108 8.20 12.82 -7.54
CA TRP A 108 7.01 11.98 -7.45
C TRP A 108 5.70 12.76 -7.30
N GLU A 109 5.74 13.94 -6.69
CA GLU A 109 4.58 14.82 -6.58
C GLU A 109 4.14 15.29 -7.97
N ALA A 110 5.10 15.60 -8.85
CA ALA A 110 4.80 15.95 -10.25
C ALA A 110 4.12 14.77 -10.97
N ALA A 111 4.62 13.54 -10.79
CA ALA A 111 4.00 12.32 -11.31
C ALA A 111 2.55 12.18 -10.82
N LEU A 112 2.32 12.26 -9.50
CA LEU A 112 1.02 12.09 -8.91
C LEU A 112 0.03 13.23 -9.23
N ARG A 113 0.51 14.44 -9.56
CA ARG A 113 -0.34 15.54 -10.04
C ARG A 113 -0.95 15.28 -11.41
N THR A 114 -0.39 14.36 -12.20
CA THR A 114 -0.96 13.91 -13.48
C THR A 114 -2.05 12.84 -13.31
N ARG A 115 -2.23 12.33 -12.08
CA ARG A 115 -3.15 11.24 -11.75
C ARG A 115 -4.31 11.72 -10.87
N MET A 116 -5.33 10.91 -10.80
CA MET A 116 -6.46 11.06 -9.88
C MET A 116 -6.84 9.66 -9.33
N PHE A 117 -7.88 9.57 -8.53
CA PHE A 117 -8.46 8.31 -8.04
C PHE A 117 -8.88 7.38 -9.21
N GLU A 118 -9.29 6.14 -8.92
CA GLU A 118 -9.75 5.18 -9.94
C GLU A 118 -11.14 5.60 -10.49
N ASP A 119 -11.36 5.39 -11.78
CA ASP A 119 -12.64 5.67 -12.45
C ASP A 119 -13.60 4.49 -12.25
N ASP A 120 -13.98 4.24 -11.01
CA ASP A 120 -14.83 3.13 -10.57
C ASP A 120 -16.05 3.60 -9.77
N GLY A 121 -16.70 4.66 -10.23
CA GLY A 121 -17.89 5.21 -9.55
C GLY A 121 -18.91 4.11 -9.19
N PRO A 122 -19.57 4.23 -8.03
CA PRO A 122 -19.62 5.38 -7.13
C PRO A 122 -18.53 5.38 -6.02
N ASN A 123 -17.62 4.39 -5.98
CA ASN A 123 -16.60 4.30 -4.92
C ASN A 123 -15.48 5.31 -5.11
N TRP A 124 -15.14 5.65 -6.36
CA TRP A 124 -13.99 6.51 -6.70
C TRP A 124 -12.77 6.11 -5.88
N THR A 125 -12.37 4.83 -6.01
CA THR A 125 -11.32 4.21 -5.20
C THR A 125 -10.08 5.09 -5.12
N PRO A 126 -9.64 5.49 -3.92
CA PRO A 126 -8.45 6.32 -3.78
C PRO A 126 -7.20 5.64 -4.29
N ARG A 127 -6.31 6.41 -4.91
CA ARG A 127 -4.94 5.97 -5.17
C ARG A 127 -4.07 6.33 -3.98
N ILE A 128 -3.52 5.32 -3.33
CA ILE A 128 -2.55 5.48 -2.26
C ILE A 128 -1.15 5.14 -2.77
N SER A 129 -0.17 5.91 -2.35
CA SER A 129 1.22 5.74 -2.79
C SER A 129 2.19 5.97 -1.64
N GLY A 130 3.31 5.25 -1.66
CA GLY A 130 4.43 5.44 -0.78
C GLY A 130 5.74 5.37 -1.55
N ILE A 131 6.72 6.18 -1.16
CA ILE A 131 8.11 6.06 -1.57
C ILE A 131 8.96 5.99 -0.33
N GLN A 132 9.77 4.94 -0.21
CA GLN A 132 10.72 4.78 0.87
C GLN A 132 12.14 4.93 0.33
N ALA A 133 12.88 5.87 0.89
CA ALA A 133 14.28 6.06 0.56
C ALA A 133 15.17 5.04 1.31
N ASN A 134 16.38 4.90 0.81
CA ASN A 134 17.36 3.95 1.33
C ASN A 134 17.87 4.28 2.74
N ASP A 135 17.71 5.53 3.19
CA ASP A 135 18.04 5.98 4.55
C ASP A 135 16.91 5.72 5.57
N GLY A 136 15.79 5.16 5.10
CA GLY A 136 14.63 4.86 5.92
C GLY A 136 13.60 5.97 6.01
N SER A 137 13.86 7.16 5.47
CA SER A 137 12.84 8.20 5.32
C SER A 137 11.81 7.79 4.26
N TYR A 138 10.59 8.28 4.36
CA TYR A 138 9.54 7.94 3.40
C TYR A 138 8.51 9.03 3.24
N LYS A 139 7.82 8.96 2.12
CA LYS A 139 6.70 9.84 1.77
C LYS A 139 5.48 9.00 1.46
N MET A 140 4.30 9.51 1.79
CA MET A 140 3.02 8.88 1.49
C MET A 140 2.08 9.88 0.82
N SER A 141 1.14 9.38 0.03
CA SER A 141 0.14 10.21 -0.66
C SER A 141 -1.17 9.47 -0.84
N ILE A 142 -2.27 10.23 -0.82
CA ILE A 142 -3.58 9.77 -1.24
C ILE A 142 -4.18 10.75 -2.24
N LEU A 143 -4.70 10.22 -3.34
CA LEU A 143 -5.52 10.92 -4.33
C LEU A 143 -6.93 10.39 -4.22
N LYS A 144 -7.88 11.22 -3.83
CA LYS A 144 -9.27 10.81 -3.59
C LYS A 144 -10.27 11.79 -4.15
N ALA A 145 -11.50 11.33 -4.41
CA ALA A 145 -12.57 12.22 -4.84
C ALA A 145 -12.86 13.29 -3.78
N ALA A 146 -12.98 14.53 -4.23
CA ALA A 146 -13.34 15.67 -3.39
C ALA A 146 -14.85 15.91 -3.32
N ASP A 147 -15.59 15.24 -4.20
CA ASP A 147 -17.04 15.32 -4.30
C ASP A 147 -17.65 13.94 -4.67
N PRO A 148 -18.93 13.69 -4.37
CA PRO A 148 -19.57 12.40 -4.60
C PRO A 148 -19.74 12.04 -6.08
N GLU A 149 -19.68 13.00 -6.99
CA GLU A 149 -19.77 12.79 -8.43
C GLU A 149 -18.43 12.48 -9.10
N GLY A 150 -17.31 12.50 -8.34
CA GLY A 150 -15.98 12.24 -8.87
C GLY A 150 -15.43 13.31 -9.83
N LYS A 151 -15.90 14.55 -9.73
CA LYS A 151 -15.50 15.64 -10.63
C LYS A 151 -14.18 16.29 -10.26
N ALA A 152 -13.82 16.26 -8.97
CA ALA A 152 -12.62 16.89 -8.48
C ALA A 152 -11.76 15.89 -7.66
N CYS A 153 -10.45 16.06 -7.75
CA CYS A 153 -9.48 15.22 -7.02
C CYS A 153 -8.79 16.03 -5.91
N ALA A 154 -8.96 15.61 -4.68
CA ALA A 154 -8.17 16.05 -3.54
C ALA A 154 -6.86 15.24 -3.44
N ARG A 155 -5.74 15.93 -3.18
CA ARG A 155 -4.40 15.34 -3.12
C ARG A 155 -3.74 15.70 -1.81
N PHE A 156 -3.26 14.68 -1.08
CA PHE A 156 -2.57 14.84 0.19
C PHE A 156 -1.20 14.18 0.10
N PHE A 157 -0.18 14.82 0.67
CA PHE A 157 1.20 14.36 0.69
C PHE A 157 1.74 14.51 2.11
N TRP A 158 2.43 13.46 2.62
CA TRP A 158 3.05 13.42 3.94
C TRP A 158 4.49 12.96 3.80
N GLU A 159 5.37 13.52 4.60
CA GLU A 159 6.79 13.17 4.65
C GLU A 159 7.18 12.80 6.08
N TYR A 160 7.92 11.72 6.21
CA TYR A 160 8.32 11.18 7.50
C TYR A 160 9.82 10.89 7.53
N PRO A 161 10.55 11.36 8.56
CA PRO A 161 11.92 10.92 8.79
C PRO A 161 11.94 9.46 9.25
N ALA A 162 13.07 8.81 9.08
CA ALA A 162 13.33 7.49 9.67
C ALA A 162 13.27 7.58 11.19
N THR A 163 12.35 6.83 11.79
CA THR A 163 12.20 6.75 13.26
C THR A 163 12.17 5.29 13.67
N ALA A 164 13.14 4.87 14.51
CA ALA A 164 13.27 3.49 14.92
C ALA A 164 11.99 2.97 15.61
N GLY A 165 11.48 1.83 15.16
CA GLY A 165 10.27 1.17 15.66
C GLY A 165 8.95 1.80 15.25
N LEU A 166 8.97 2.88 14.46
CA LEU A 166 7.78 3.59 14.00
C LEU A 166 7.56 3.38 12.50
N GLY A 167 6.33 3.16 12.15
CA GLY A 167 5.81 3.23 10.78
C GLY A 167 4.52 3.99 10.69
N HIS A 168 4.04 4.16 9.44
CA HIS A 168 2.74 4.75 9.16
C HIS A 168 1.95 3.83 8.23
N PHE A 169 0.67 3.66 8.56
CA PHE A 169 -0.29 2.87 7.80
C PHE A 169 -1.25 3.79 7.05
N LEU A 170 -1.28 3.66 5.73
CA LEU A 170 -2.22 4.35 4.85
C LEU A 170 -3.06 3.32 4.11
N HIS A 171 -4.37 3.51 4.07
CA HIS A 171 -5.29 2.58 3.43
C HIS A 171 -6.37 3.31 2.63
N THR A 172 -7.07 2.59 1.75
CA THR A 172 -8.02 3.23 0.82
C THR A 172 -9.34 3.59 1.47
N TYR A 173 -9.84 2.79 2.43
CA TYR A 173 -11.18 2.93 3.01
C TYR A 173 -11.16 2.92 4.53
N VAL A 174 -12.02 3.70 5.14
CA VAL A 174 -12.18 3.74 6.61
C VAL A 174 -12.66 2.37 7.14
N CYS A 175 -13.65 1.78 6.47
CA CYS A 175 -14.27 0.49 6.81
C CYS A 175 -15.05 -0.03 5.61
N ASP A 176 -15.74 -1.15 5.78
CA ASP A 176 -16.72 -1.62 4.79
C ASP A 176 -17.93 -0.68 4.69
N GLY A 177 -18.59 -0.67 3.54
CA GLY A 177 -19.75 0.18 3.24
C GLY A 177 -20.62 -0.37 2.11
N ASN A 178 -21.92 0.02 2.12
CA ASN A 178 -22.88 -0.33 1.09
C ASN A 178 -23.92 0.80 0.95
N PRO A 179 -24.16 1.35 -0.24
CA PRO A 179 -23.57 0.98 -1.53
C PRO A 179 -22.15 1.54 -1.74
N VAL A 180 -21.77 2.61 -1.05
CA VAL A 180 -20.48 3.30 -1.20
C VAL A 180 -19.58 3.00 -0.02
N ILE A 181 -18.31 2.68 -0.29
CA ILE A 181 -17.31 2.43 0.73
C ILE A 181 -16.70 3.78 1.15
N PRO A 182 -16.72 4.14 2.47
CA PRO A 182 -16.19 5.41 2.92
C PRO A 182 -14.68 5.49 2.75
N THR A 183 -14.20 6.50 2.01
CA THR A 183 -12.77 6.75 1.77
C THR A 183 -12.03 7.10 3.05
N PHE A 184 -10.76 6.71 3.13
CA PHE A 184 -9.84 7.06 4.21
C PHE A 184 -9.87 8.57 4.52
N GLN A 185 -9.84 8.92 5.80
CA GLN A 185 -9.83 10.29 6.32
C GLN A 185 -8.70 10.46 7.33
N GLY A 186 -8.15 11.67 7.39
CA GLY A 186 -7.10 12.03 8.34
C GLY A 186 -5.68 11.84 7.79
N GLU A 187 -4.74 11.59 8.69
CA GLU A 187 -3.33 11.31 8.42
C GLU A 187 -3.05 9.81 8.44
N PRO A 188 -1.99 9.33 7.76
CA PRO A 188 -1.50 7.97 7.92
C PRO A 188 -1.33 7.61 9.40
N GLU A 189 -1.84 6.46 9.79
CA GLU A 189 -1.93 6.03 11.19
C GLU A 189 -0.57 5.52 11.70
N ARG A 190 -0.14 5.98 12.88
CA ARG A 190 1.10 5.52 13.52
C ARG A 190 0.98 4.06 13.93
N VAL A 191 1.99 3.26 13.52
CA VAL A 191 2.05 1.82 13.84
C VAL A 191 3.43 1.41 14.35
N SER A 192 3.45 0.45 15.25
CA SER A 192 4.70 -0.18 15.67
C SER A 192 5.21 -1.14 14.59
N ILE A 193 6.51 -1.12 14.36
CA ILE A 193 7.18 -2.01 13.42
C ILE A 193 7.89 -3.12 14.20
N PRO A 194 7.52 -4.40 14.02
CA PRO A 194 8.26 -5.53 14.59
C PRO A 194 9.67 -5.64 14.04
N ALA A 195 10.60 -6.21 14.83
CA ALA A 195 11.97 -6.47 14.39
C ALA A 195 12.05 -7.62 13.39
N ASP A 196 11.16 -8.59 13.52
CA ASP A 196 11.12 -9.83 12.76
C ASP A 196 10.09 -9.78 11.63
N ILE A 197 10.53 -10.09 10.41
CA ILE A 197 9.67 -10.05 9.21
C ILE A 197 8.57 -11.11 9.25
N ASP A 198 8.84 -12.30 9.79
CA ASP A 198 7.84 -13.37 9.83
C ASP A 198 6.75 -13.05 10.85
N ALA A 199 7.13 -12.48 12.02
CA ALA A 199 6.19 -11.98 13.01
C ALA A 199 5.27 -10.89 12.41
N PHE A 200 5.84 -9.91 11.69
CA PHE A 200 5.06 -8.85 11.06
C PHE A 200 4.14 -9.36 9.94
N THR A 201 4.65 -10.28 9.13
CA THR A 201 3.87 -10.92 8.07
C THR A 201 2.68 -11.69 8.65
N GLN A 202 2.91 -12.46 9.72
CA GLN A 202 1.87 -13.22 10.41
C GLN A 202 0.85 -12.29 11.07
N GLU A 203 1.29 -11.22 11.73
CA GLU A 203 0.42 -10.22 12.35
C GLU A 203 -0.52 -9.62 11.31
N LEU A 204 0.00 -9.14 10.18
CA LEU A 204 -0.81 -8.58 9.10
C LEU A 204 -1.79 -9.61 8.54
N TRP A 205 -1.29 -10.78 8.13
CA TRP A 205 -2.12 -11.77 7.45
C TRP A 205 -3.25 -12.33 8.32
N THR A 206 -3.00 -12.53 9.61
CA THR A 206 -3.98 -13.08 10.54
C THR A 206 -5.10 -12.09 10.88
N ASN A 207 -4.77 -10.78 10.92
CA ASN A 207 -5.72 -9.74 11.31
C ASN A 207 -6.49 -9.13 10.11
N LEU A 208 -6.12 -9.45 8.87
CA LEU A 208 -6.94 -9.14 7.71
C LEU A 208 -8.17 -10.05 7.68
N ASP A 209 -9.36 -9.47 7.38
CA ASP A 209 -10.62 -10.23 7.29
C ASP A 209 -10.50 -11.41 6.33
N GLU A 210 -10.85 -12.59 6.82
CA GLU A 210 -10.65 -13.86 6.11
C GLU A 210 -11.39 -13.91 4.77
N ASN A 211 -12.57 -13.31 4.67
CA ASN A 211 -13.37 -13.34 3.45
C ASN A 211 -12.85 -12.39 2.38
N ASN A 212 -12.21 -11.31 2.79
CA ASN A 212 -11.85 -10.21 1.91
C ASN A 212 -10.35 -10.13 1.57
N LYS A 213 -9.46 -10.70 2.39
CA LYS A 213 -8.02 -10.71 2.12
C LYS A 213 -7.67 -11.50 0.85
N ILE A 214 -6.70 -11.01 0.09
CA ILE A 214 -6.30 -11.60 -1.20
C ILE A 214 -4.81 -11.92 -1.20
N SER A 215 -3.98 -10.90 -1.06
CA SER A 215 -2.52 -11.05 -1.09
C SER A 215 -1.85 -10.04 -0.17
N LEU A 216 -0.70 -10.43 0.36
CA LEU A 216 0.17 -9.64 1.21
C LEU A 216 1.60 -9.74 0.72
N PHE A 217 2.29 -8.60 0.68
CA PHE A 217 3.73 -8.45 0.48
C PHE A 217 4.33 -7.75 1.67
N VAL A 218 5.47 -8.27 2.19
CA VAL A 218 6.28 -7.62 3.23
C VAL A 218 7.74 -7.68 2.83
N ARG A 219 8.46 -6.56 2.98
CA ARG A 219 9.89 -6.45 2.67
C ARG A 219 10.62 -5.70 3.77
N TYR A 220 11.72 -6.27 4.20
CA TYR A 220 12.72 -5.66 5.07
C TYR A 220 14.01 -5.51 4.26
N THR A 221 14.61 -4.31 4.28
CA THR A 221 15.87 -4.06 3.58
C THR A 221 16.87 -3.45 4.55
N ASP A 222 18.01 -4.09 4.74
CA ASP A 222 19.09 -3.56 5.58
C ASP A 222 19.63 -2.25 4.98
N ILE A 223 19.68 -1.19 5.79
CA ILE A 223 20.06 0.16 5.34
C ILE A 223 21.54 0.21 4.93
N ALA A 224 22.40 -0.55 5.61
CA ALA A 224 23.83 -0.52 5.38
C ALA A 224 24.27 -1.48 4.27
N THR A 225 23.78 -2.74 4.30
CA THR A 225 24.22 -3.80 3.37
C THR A 225 23.36 -3.91 2.13
N ARG A 226 22.14 -3.37 2.17
CA ARG A 226 21.10 -3.49 1.13
C ARG A 226 20.56 -4.92 0.96
N GLU A 227 20.88 -5.82 1.89
CA GLU A 227 20.28 -7.15 1.93
C GLU A 227 18.77 -7.06 2.10
N VAL A 228 18.08 -7.88 1.31
CA VAL A 228 16.61 -7.88 1.24
C VAL A 228 16.06 -9.19 1.76
N GLU A 229 15.13 -9.08 2.69
CA GLU A 229 14.22 -10.16 3.07
C GLU A 229 12.82 -9.81 2.63
N GLN A 230 12.10 -10.74 2.02
CA GLN A 230 10.70 -10.49 1.61
C GLN A 230 9.82 -11.73 1.79
N ARG A 231 8.52 -11.47 1.95
CA ARG A 231 7.47 -12.48 2.06
C ARG A 231 6.32 -12.11 1.14
N ILE A 232 5.77 -13.10 0.47
CA ILE A 232 4.54 -12.98 -0.32
C ILE A 232 3.58 -14.05 0.17
N ILE A 233 2.37 -13.67 0.50
CA ILE A 233 1.26 -14.60 0.78
C ILE A 233 0.14 -14.29 -0.20
N ASN A 234 -0.32 -15.32 -0.90
CA ASN A 234 -1.51 -15.29 -1.74
C ASN A 234 -2.56 -16.22 -1.15
N LYS A 235 -3.82 -15.78 -1.09
CA LYS A 235 -4.92 -16.64 -0.66
C LYS A 235 -5.22 -17.74 -1.68
N HIS A 236 -5.04 -17.42 -2.94
CA HIS A 236 -5.13 -18.35 -4.07
C HIS A 236 -3.71 -18.73 -4.49
N CYS A 237 -3.39 -20.02 -4.44
CA CYS A 237 -2.12 -20.61 -4.84
C CYS A 237 -2.35 -21.62 -5.96
#